data_15e43e43ecf18c9ea998a8067436967c
#
_entry.id   15e43e43ecf18c9ea998a8067436967c
#
_cell.length_a   1.000
_cell.length_b   1.000
_cell.length_c   1.000
_cell.angle_alpha   90.00
_cell.angle_beta   90.00
_cell.angle_gamma   90.00
#
_symmetry.space_group_name_H-M   'P 1'
#
loop_
_entity.id
_entity.type
_entity.pdbx_description
1 polymer ?
#
loop_
_entity_poly.entity_id
_entity_poly.type
_entity_poly.pdbx_seq_one_letter_code
_entity_poly.pdbx_strand_id
1 'polypeptide(L)'
;MNLRSIRDRCAALVAAAASGGCIVLPTHVYVADAASGTPVYESCSLTPELPAGVKLERAGLLAIVSIAHQQGVNVVRVQFDIREGSTVVLREQAIKIDARDGSAPREAPIPHINPAAPARFPETPVIQKLVLPADAPLRGGRLRAGALAFDKHYWIAAPIDGDLAPDIWVSLPEVAVNGASARFPEIHFQREFAIGRGFFNC
;
A
#
# COMPACT_ATOMS: atom_id res chain seq x y z
N MET A 1 -26.59 22.14 36.50
CA MET A 1 -25.39 21.81 35.71
C MET A 1 -25.10 23.02 34.82
N ASN A 2 -23.96 23.72 35.01
CA ASN A 2 -23.75 25.09 34.56
C ASN A 2 -23.21 25.08 33.12
N LEU A 3 -23.98 25.59 32.15
CA LEU A 3 -23.61 25.65 30.69
C LEU A 3 -22.26 26.37 30.40
N ARG A 4 -21.84 27.26 31.28
CA ARG A 4 -20.51 27.92 31.17
C ARG A 4 -19.36 26.92 31.31
N SER A 5 -19.48 25.94 32.21
CA SER A 5 -18.42 24.93 32.42
C SER A 5 -18.20 23.98 31.23
N ILE A 6 -19.22 23.75 30.40
CA ILE A 6 -19.10 22.90 29.20
C ILE A 6 -18.39 23.68 28.09
N ARG A 7 -18.70 24.97 27.95
CA ARG A 7 -18.10 25.84 26.93
C ARG A 7 -16.60 26.06 27.16
N ASP A 8 -16.21 26.21 28.41
CA ASP A 8 -14.80 26.40 28.78
C ASP A 8 -13.97 25.12 28.61
N ARG A 9 -14.59 23.95 28.82
CA ARG A 9 -13.94 22.65 28.57
C ARG A 9 -13.79 22.34 27.07
N CYS A 10 -14.77 22.72 26.25
CA CYS A 10 -14.65 22.58 24.79
C CYS A 10 -13.61 23.55 24.19
N ALA A 11 -13.50 24.78 24.72
CA ALA A 11 -12.49 25.74 24.29
C ALA A 11 -11.08 25.29 24.65
N ALA A 12 -10.88 24.66 25.81
CA ALA A 12 -9.58 24.11 26.21
C ALA A 12 -9.15 22.92 25.35
N LEU A 13 -10.09 22.08 24.90
CA LEU A 13 -9.81 20.95 23.98
C LEU A 13 -9.41 21.44 22.58
N VAL A 14 -10.04 22.52 22.08
CA VAL A 14 -9.70 23.11 20.79
C VAL A 14 -8.35 23.82 20.83
N ALA A 15 -8.01 24.50 21.94
CA ALA A 15 -6.70 25.14 22.10
C ALA A 15 -5.54 24.13 22.22
N ALA A 16 -5.76 22.96 22.81
CA ALA A 16 -4.76 21.89 22.87
C ALA A 16 -4.49 21.24 21.49
N ALA A 17 -5.46 21.26 20.59
CA ALA A 17 -5.28 20.79 19.21
C ALA A 17 -4.44 21.75 18.35
N ALA A 18 -4.36 23.04 18.72
CA ALA A 18 -3.57 24.05 17.98
C ALA A 18 -2.07 24.06 18.36
N SER A 19 -1.67 23.35 19.42
CA SER A 19 -0.29 23.35 19.93
C SER A 19 0.53 22.15 19.47
N GLY A 20 0.48 21.78 18.17
CA GLY A 20 1.42 20.81 17.57
C GLY A 20 1.45 19.41 18.23
N GLY A 21 0.41 19.03 18.95
CA GLY A 21 0.30 17.74 19.61
C GLY A 21 0.03 16.63 18.62
N CYS A 22 0.65 15.48 18.83
CA CYS A 22 0.31 14.25 18.12
C CYS A 22 -1.19 13.96 18.27
N ILE A 23 -1.92 13.92 17.17
CA ILE A 23 -3.31 13.46 17.19
C ILE A 23 -3.27 11.95 17.34
N VAL A 24 -3.83 11.46 18.44
CA VAL A 24 -4.00 10.04 18.70
C VAL A 24 -5.37 9.62 18.14
N LEU A 25 -5.38 8.79 17.11
CA LEU A 25 -6.60 8.32 16.47
C LEU A 25 -6.71 6.79 16.58
N PRO A 26 -7.85 6.28 17.08
CA PRO A 26 -8.12 4.85 16.95
C PRO A 26 -8.26 4.52 15.47
N THR A 27 -7.56 3.50 15.02
CA THR A 27 -7.60 3.07 13.63
C THR A 27 -7.59 1.55 13.51
N HIS A 28 -8.12 1.05 12.42
CA HIS A 28 -7.96 -0.35 12.03
C HIS A 28 -6.96 -0.40 10.88
N VAL A 29 -5.98 -1.28 11.00
CA VAL A 29 -4.98 -1.54 9.98
C VAL A 29 -4.95 -3.02 9.64
N TYR A 30 -4.58 -3.36 8.41
CA TYR A 30 -4.33 -4.73 8.02
C TYR A 30 -2.84 -5.02 8.12
N VAL A 31 -2.50 -5.99 8.95
CA VAL A 31 -1.13 -6.43 9.22
C VAL A 31 -0.90 -7.75 8.51
N ALA A 32 0.16 -7.84 7.72
CA ALA A 32 0.53 -9.09 7.07
C ALA A 32 1.13 -10.08 8.08
N ASP A 33 0.72 -11.34 8.01
CA ASP A 33 1.36 -12.40 8.79
C ASP A 33 2.83 -12.54 8.40
N ALA A 34 3.69 -12.65 9.41
CA ALA A 34 5.13 -12.82 9.22
C ALA A 34 5.49 -14.10 8.43
N ALA A 35 4.64 -15.14 8.46
CA ALA A 35 4.81 -16.35 7.65
C ALA A 35 4.62 -16.09 6.16
N SER A 36 3.93 -15.00 5.76
CA SER A 36 3.68 -14.65 4.35
C SER A 36 4.91 -14.08 3.63
N GLY A 37 5.89 -13.54 4.36
CA GLY A 37 7.09 -12.94 3.77
C GLY A 37 7.86 -12.05 4.73
N THR A 38 8.74 -11.20 4.22
CA THR A 38 9.51 -10.27 5.06
C THR A 38 8.65 -9.05 5.40
N PRO A 39 8.42 -8.73 6.69
CA PRO A 39 7.63 -7.56 7.08
C PRO A 39 8.27 -6.25 6.62
N VAL A 40 7.44 -5.31 6.20
CA VAL A 40 7.83 -3.94 5.82
C VAL A 40 7.19 -2.96 6.79
N TYR A 41 8.00 -2.09 7.38
CA TYR A 41 7.56 -1.05 8.31
C TYR A 41 7.68 0.32 7.63
N GLU A 42 6.65 1.13 7.79
CA GLU A 42 6.64 2.52 7.29
C GLU A 42 6.83 3.50 8.45
N SER A 43 7.91 4.26 8.43
CA SER A 43 8.24 5.23 9.48
C SER A 43 7.20 6.35 9.61
N CYS A 44 6.50 6.68 8.52
CA CYS A 44 5.44 7.68 8.45
C CYS A 44 4.03 7.09 8.57
N SER A 45 3.91 5.85 8.98
CA SER A 45 2.62 5.23 9.31
C SER A 45 2.06 5.79 10.62
N LEU A 46 0.72 5.77 10.74
CA LEU A 46 0.04 6.01 12.02
C LEU A 46 0.42 4.97 13.08
N THR A 47 0.89 3.81 12.67
CA THR A 47 1.26 2.67 13.51
C THR A 47 2.63 2.13 13.08
N PRO A 48 3.72 2.90 13.31
CA PRO A 48 5.06 2.54 12.81
C PRO A 48 5.61 1.24 13.43
N GLU A 49 5.05 0.80 14.54
CA GLU A 49 5.37 -0.45 15.22
C GLU A 49 4.74 -1.69 14.57
N LEU A 50 3.71 -1.50 13.73
CA LEU A 50 3.07 -2.59 13.01
C LEU A 50 3.58 -2.69 11.57
N PRO A 51 3.73 -3.90 11.03
CA PRO A 51 4.09 -4.06 9.61
C PRO A 51 3.03 -3.43 8.70
N ALA A 52 3.41 -2.43 7.93
CA ALA A 52 2.54 -1.80 6.94
C ALA A 52 2.28 -2.70 5.72
N GLY A 53 3.12 -3.72 5.52
CA GLY A 53 3.00 -4.64 4.40
C GLY A 53 4.02 -5.77 4.49
N VAL A 54 4.10 -6.53 3.41
CA VAL A 54 5.02 -7.66 3.27
C VAL A 54 5.79 -7.57 1.96
N LYS A 55 7.06 -7.93 2.03
CA LYS A 55 7.97 -8.04 0.90
C LYS A 55 8.11 -9.49 0.49
N LEU A 56 7.90 -9.75 -0.79
CA LEU A 56 8.00 -11.05 -1.44
C LEU A 56 9.02 -10.98 -2.56
N GLU A 57 9.77 -12.06 -2.75
CA GLU A 57 10.69 -12.17 -3.88
C GLU A 57 10.42 -13.45 -4.65
N ARG A 58 10.26 -13.34 -5.98
CA ARG A 58 10.03 -14.48 -6.86
C ARG A 58 10.62 -14.24 -8.24
N ALA A 59 11.42 -15.17 -8.73
CA ALA A 59 12.05 -15.11 -10.06
C ALA A 59 12.80 -13.80 -10.36
N GLY A 60 13.42 -13.17 -9.33
CA GLY A 60 14.11 -11.88 -9.45
C GLY A 60 13.17 -10.67 -9.54
N LEU A 61 11.88 -10.86 -9.32
CA LEU A 61 10.88 -9.82 -9.12
C LEU A 61 10.62 -9.65 -7.63
N LEU A 62 10.73 -8.42 -7.14
CA LEU A 62 10.36 -8.05 -5.80
C LEU A 62 8.98 -7.42 -5.82
N ALA A 63 8.09 -7.89 -4.94
CA ALA A 63 6.79 -7.29 -4.69
C ALA A 63 6.69 -6.84 -3.23
N ILE A 64 6.21 -5.61 -3.00
CA ILE A 64 5.81 -5.14 -1.67
C ILE A 64 4.31 -4.96 -1.71
N VAL A 65 3.61 -5.63 -0.80
CA VAL A 65 2.14 -5.67 -0.77
C VAL A 65 1.66 -5.12 0.56
N SER A 66 0.68 -4.24 0.51
CA SER A 66 0.02 -3.66 1.67
C SER A 66 -1.45 -3.42 1.41
N ILE A 67 -2.22 -3.27 2.48
CA ILE A 67 -3.61 -2.84 2.42
C ILE A 67 -3.70 -1.48 3.09
N ALA A 68 -4.26 -0.52 2.38
CA ALA A 68 -4.45 0.83 2.87
C ALA A 68 -5.91 1.27 2.75
N HIS A 69 -6.33 2.15 3.63
CA HIS A 69 -7.62 2.83 3.51
C HIS A 69 -7.39 4.21 2.92
N GLN A 70 -7.93 4.47 1.73
CA GLN A 70 -7.76 5.72 1.00
C GLN A 70 -9.11 6.28 0.59
N GLN A 71 -9.42 7.52 0.97
CA GLN A 71 -10.65 8.23 0.57
C GLN A 71 -11.92 7.41 0.80
N GLY A 72 -11.99 6.65 1.91
CA GLY A 72 -13.14 5.84 2.25
C GLY A 72 -13.19 4.45 1.58
N VAL A 73 -12.18 4.08 0.81
CA VAL A 73 -12.09 2.79 0.11
C VAL A 73 -10.88 2.01 0.57
N ASN A 74 -11.02 0.71 0.76
CA ASN A 74 -9.88 -0.18 0.97
C ASN A 74 -9.17 -0.42 -0.36
N VAL A 75 -7.84 -0.42 -0.34
CA VAL A 75 -7.01 -0.55 -1.55
C VAL A 75 -5.89 -1.53 -1.28
N VAL A 76 -5.74 -2.55 -2.12
CA VAL A 76 -4.51 -3.34 -2.16
C VAL A 76 -3.48 -2.56 -2.96
N ARG A 77 -2.38 -2.23 -2.31
CA ARG A 77 -1.23 -1.59 -2.93
C ARG A 77 -0.17 -2.64 -3.22
N VAL A 78 0.34 -2.63 -4.43
CA VAL A 78 1.47 -3.47 -4.81
C VAL A 78 2.54 -2.58 -5.45
N GLN A 79 3.75 -2.67 -4.94
CA GLN A 79 4.93 -2.11 -5.59
C GLN A 79 5.73 -3.24 -6.20
N PHE A 80 6.06 -3.14 -7.48
CA PHE A 80 7.00 -4.04 -8.14
C PHE A 80 8.33 -3.35 -8.38
N ASP A 81 9.40 -3.99 -7.92
CA ASP A 81 10.77 -3.60 -8.22
C ASP A 81 11.36 -4.66 -9.16
N ILE A 82 11.62 -4.24 -10.39
CA ILE A 82 12.02 -5.13 -11.49
C ILE A 82 13.51 -4.91 -11.76
N ARG A 83 14.26 -6.01 -11.70
CA ARG A 83 15.69 -5.98 -12.00
C ARG A 83 15.95 -5.42 -13.40
N GLU A 84 16.98 -4.61 -13.53
CA GLU A 84 17.43 -4.08 -14.82
C GLU A 84 17.64 -5.20 -15.85
N GLY A 85 17.17 -4.96 -17.08
CA GLY A 85 17.18 -5.94 -18.14
C GLY A 85 16.06 -6.98 -18.13
N SER A 86 15.23 -7.00 -17.07
CA SER A 86 14.08 -7.89 -16.99
C SER A 86 12.79 -7.22 -17.46
N THR A 87 11.88 -8.05 -17.97
CA THR A 87 10.53 -7.65 -18.37
C THR A 87 9.50 -8.48 -17.61
N VAL A 88 8.48 -7.83 -17.08
CA VAL A 88 7.37 -8.45 -16.37
C VAL A 88 6.05 -8.13 -17.04
N VAL A 89 5.20 -9.12 -17.21
CA VAL A 89 3.83 -8.95 -17.74
C VAL A 89 2.86 -9.60 -16.76
N LEU A 90 1.81 -8.89 -16.36
CA LEU A 90 0.72 -9.47 -15.58
C LEU A 90 -0.12 -10.35 -16.50
N ARG A 91 -0.39 -11.59 -16.08
CA ARG A 91 -1.24 -12.54 -16.81
C ARG A 91 -2.71 -12.41 -16.47
N GLU A 92 -2.99 -11.89 -15.29
CA GLU A 92 -4.34 -11.62 -14.79
C GLU A 92 -4.43 -10.13 -14.44
N GLN A 93 -5.61 -9.55 -14.58
CA GLN A 93 -5.83 -8.11 -14.37
C GLN A 93 -6.62 -7.82 -13.08
N ALA A 94 -6.57 -8.75 -12.14
CA ALA A 94 -7.21 -8.61 -10.84
C ALA A 94 -6.37 -9.24 -9.73
N ILE A 95 -6.50 -8.70 -8.54
CA ILE A 95 -6.00 -9.28 -7.29
C ILE A 95 -7.17 -10.00 -6.64
N LYS A 96 -6.98 -11.25 -6.22
CA LYS A 96 -8.02 -12.03 -5.54
C LYS A 96 -7.91 -11.85 -4.04
N ILE A 97 -9.05 -11.73 -3.38
CA ILE A 97 -9.18 -11.55 -1.93
C ILE A 97 -10.20 -12.57 -1.43
N ASP A 98 -9.75 -13.47 -0.58
CA ASP A 98 -10.56 -14.53 -0.01
C ASP A 98 -10.65 -14.34 1.51
N ALA A 99 -11.85 -14.28 2.06
CA ALA A 99 -12.10 -14.22 3.49
C ALA A 99 -12.12 -15.61 4.15
N ARG A 100 -12.19 -16.68 3.36
CA ARG A 100 -12.29 -18.08 3.83
C ARG A 100 -13.44 -18.33 4.83
N ASP A 101 -14.46 -17.49 4.78
CA ASP A 101 -15.66 -17.56 5.60
C ASP A 101 -16.81 -18.29 4.88
N GLY A 102 -16.54 -18.91 3.74
CA GLY A 102 -17.51 -19.57 2.86
C GLY A 102 -18.12 -18.66 1.81
N SER A 103 -17.82 -17.37 1.81
CA SER A 103 -18.17 -16.47 0.70
C SER A 103 -17.30 -16.71 -0.53
N ALA A 104 -17.79 -16.29 -1.68
CA ALA A 104 -16.96 -16.31 -2.89
C ALA A 104 -15.80 -15.30 -2.78
N PRO A 105 -14.59 -15.65 -3.26
CA PRO A 105 -13.49 -14.72 -3.34
C PRO A 105 -13.89 -13.47 -4.15
N ARG A 106 -13.42 -12.31 -3.69
CA ARG A 106 -13.61 -11.03 -4.39
C ARG A 106 -12.44 -10.78 -5.34
N GLU A 107 -12.70 -10.05 -6.40
CA GLU A 107 -11.67 -9.59 -7.32
C GLU A 107 -11.54 -8.07 -7.23
N ALA A 108 -10.34 -7.58 -6.94
CA ALA A 108 -9.97 -6.18 -7.01
C ALA A 108 -9.33 -5.92 -8.38
N PRO A 109 -10.01 -5.23 -9.31
CA PRO A 109 -9.48 -4.99 -10.64
C PRO A 109 -8.25 -4.09 -10.58
N ILE A 110 -7.28 -4.35 -11.45
CA ILE A 110 -6.10 -3.50 -11.64
C ILE A 110 -6.43 -2.48 -12.73
N PRO A 111 -6.78 -1.25 -12.38
CA PRO A 111 -7.23 -0.28 -13.37
C PRO A 111 -6.08 0.21 -14.24
N HIS A 112 -4.90 0.33 -13.66
CA HIS A 112 -3.69 0.81 -14.33
C HIS A 112 -2.45 0.58 -13.46
N ILE A 113 -1.29 0.74 -14.09
CA ILE A 113 0.02 0.63 -13.43
C ILE A 113 0.76 1.97 -13.56
N ASN A 114 1.27 2.48 -12.46
CA ASN A 114 2.00 3.74 -12.42
C ASN A 114 3.50 3.48 -12.27
N PRO A 115 4.32 3.76 -13.29
CA PRO A 115 5.76 3.82 -13.09
C PRO A 115 6.12 5.06 -12.27
N ALA A 116 6.88 4.90 -11.21
CA ALA A 116 7.29 5.98 -10.34
C ALA A 116 8.76 5.90 -9.97
N ALA A 117 9.37 7.04 -9.68
CA ALA A 117 10.57 7.12 -8.87
C ALA A 117 10.18 7.07 -7.39
N PRO A 118 11.06 6.63 -6.48
CA PRO A 118 10.78 6.65 -5.05
C PRO A 118 10.49 8.09 -4.61
N ALA A 119 9.41 8.25 -3.82
CA ALA A 119 8.86 9.54 -3.41
C ALA A 119 9.76 10.35 -2.44
N ARG A 120 11.03 9.99 -2.27
CA ARG A 120 11.95 10.60 -1.31
C ARG A 120 12.44 12.01 -1.66
N PHE A 121 12.04 12.54 -2.83
CA PHE A 121 12.48 13.87 -3.27
C PHE A 121 11.27 14.72 -3.67
N PRO A 122 10.78 15.61 -2.79
CA PRO A 122 9.64 16.51 -3.09
C PRO A 122 9.91 17.45 -4.26
N GLU A 123 11.18 17.64 -4.63
CA GLU A 123 11.59 18.53 -5.72
C GLU A 123 11.77 17.80 -7.07
N THR A 124 11.54 16.49 -7.14
CA THR A 124 11.61 15.79 -8.42
C THR A 124 10.48 16.31 -9.30
N PRO A 125 10.78 16.92 -10.47
CA PRO A 125 9.74 17.37 -11.37
C PRO A 125 8.82 16.19 -11.62
N VAL A 126 7.51 16.43 -11.50
CA VAL A 126 6.45 15.44 -11.73
C VAL A 126 6.78 14.73 -13.03
N ILE A 127 7.43 13.57 -12.93
CA ILE A 127 7.57 12.67 -14.08
C ILE A 127 6.14 12.45 -14.50
N GLN A 128 5.80 12.89 -15.70
CA GLN A 128 4.46 12.83 -16.26
C GLN A 128 3.80 11.56 -15.76
N LYS A 129 2.56 11.66 -15.26
CA LYS A 129 1.76 10.51 -14.82
C LYS A 129 1.58 9.58 -16.02
N LEU A 130 2.62 8.84 -16.34
CA LEU A 130 2.57 7.80 -17.35
C LEU A 130 1.75 6.67 -16.72
N VAL A 131 0.51 6.59 -17.10
CA VAL A 131 -0.39 5.52 -16.70
C VAL A 131 -0.27 4.43 -17.76
N LEU A 132 0.14 3.25 -17.33
CA LEU A 132 0.21 2.08 -18.22
C LEU A 132 -1.04 1.23 -18.04
N PRO A 133 -1.58 0.63 -19.11
CA PRO A 133 -2.62 -0.38 -19.00
C PRO A 133 -2.10 -1.60 -18.22
N ALA A 134 -3.03 -2.36 -17.62
CA ALA A 134 -2.68 -3.48 -16.73
C ALA A 134 -1.90 -4.61 -17.45
N ASP A 135 -2.07 -4.75 -18.76
CA ASP A 135 -1.39 -5.72 -19.61
C ASP A 135 -0.07 -5.23 -20.22
N ALA A 136 0.32 -3.99 -19.93
CA ALA A 136 1.56 -3.43 -20.44
C ALA A 136 2.80 -4.18 -19.94
N PRO A 137 3.82 -4.40 -20.80
CA PRO A 137 5.07 -4.96 -20.34
C PRO A 137 5.83 -3.96 -19.44
N LEU A 138 6.10 -4.37 -18.21
CA LEU A 138 6.87 -3.59 -17.25
C LEU A 138 8.34 -3.91 -17.42
N ARG A 139 9.17 -2.89 -17.62
CA ARG A 139 10.62 -3.07 -17.86
C ARG A 139 11.43 -2.54 -16.69
N GLY A 140 12.31 -3.37 -16.15
CA GLY A 140 13.30 -2.96 -15.17
C GLY A 140 14.26 -1.92 -15.75
N GLY A 141 14.82 -1.11 -14.89
CA GLY A 141 15.78 -0.07 -15.29
C GLY A 141 15.72 1.15 -14.40
N ARG A 142 16.37 2.22 -14.83
CA ARG A 142 16.48 3.46 -14.07
C ARG A 142 15.73 4.60 -14.76
N LEU A 143 15.10 5.44 -13.96
CA LEU A 143 14.55 6.72 -14.36
C LEU A 143 15.62 7.79 -14.15
N ARG A 144 15.79 8.70 -15.11
CA ARG A 144 16.68 9.86 -15.00
C ARG A 144 15.85 11.13 -14.83
N ALA A 145 16.21 11.94 -13.83
CA ALA A 145 15.70 13.27 -13.65
C ALA A 145 16.91 14.23 -13.53
N GLY A 146 17.27 14.88 -14.61
CA GLY A 146 18.51 15.65 -14.71
C GLY A 146 19.75 14.76 -14.50
N ALA A 147 20.61 15.13 -13.54
CA ALA A 147 21.80 14.37 -13.17
C ALA A 147 21.53 13.17 -12.25
N LEU A 148 20.32 13.06 -11.70
CA LEU A 148 19.95 12.00 -10.77
C LEU A 148 19.40 10.78 -11.52
N ALA A 149 19.71 9.58 -11.00
CA ALA A 149 19.18 8.32 -11.52
C ALA A 149 18.55 7.53 -10.36
N PHE A 150 17.32 7.11 -10.54
CA PHE A 150 16.54 6.37 -9.56
C PHE A 150 16.11 5.03 -10.12
N ASP A 151 16.04 4.00 -9.27
CA ASP A 151 15.46 2.73 -9.66
C ASP A 151 13.97 2.93 -9.95
N LYS A 152 13.53 2.31 -11.03
CA LYS A 152 12.14 2.41 -11.49
C LYS A 152 11.26 1.42 -10.73
N HIS A 153 10.26 1.95 -10.06
CA HIS A 153 9.24 1.17 -9.39
C HIS A 153 7.92 1.24 -10.15
N TYR A 154 7.11 0.20 -10.04
CA TYR A 154 5.77 0.15 -10.61
C TYR A 154 4.75 -0.02 -9.49
N TRP A 155 3.78 0.88 -9.44
CA TRP A 155 2.75 0.89 -8.42
C TRP A 155 1.39 0.49 -8.99
N ILE A 156 0.73 -0.41 -8.29
CA ILE A 156 -0.65 -0.78 -8.49
C ILE A 156 -1.43 -0.35 -7.24
N ALA A 157 -2.61 0.23 -7.47
CA ALA A 157 -3.60 0.48 -6.44
C ALA A 157 -4.91 -0.15 -6.93
N ALA A 158 -5.25 -1.31 -6.38
CA ALA A 158 -6.45 -2.06 -6.72
C ALA A 158 -7.53 -1.78 -5.67
N PRO A 159 -8.60 -1.05 -6.00
CA PRO A 159 -9.67 -0.75 -5.07
C PRO A 159 -10.48 -2.02 -4.75
N ILE A 160 -10.96 -2.10 -3.52
CA ILE A 160 -11.79 -3.21 -3.04
C ILE A 160 -13.15 -2.63 -2.67
N ASP A 161 -14.19 -3.11 -3.31
CA ASP A 161 -15.54 -2.68 -3.01
C ASP A 161 -16.01 -3.24 -1.67
N GLY A 162 -16.60 -2.36 -0.85
CA GLY A 162 -17.21 -2.68 0.43
C GLY A 162 -16.19 -3.00 1.55
N ASP A 163 -16.74 -3.48 2.67
CA ASP A 163 -15.94 -3.80 3.85
C ASP A 163 -15.18 -5.11 3.67
N LEU A 164 -13.98 -5.15 4.23
CA LEU A 164 -13.17 -6.36 4.29
C LEU A 164 -13.43 -7.12 5.60
N ALA A 165 -13.39 -8.44 5.53
CA ALA A 165 -13.39 -9.30 6.70
C ALA A 165 -12.16 -9.03 7.59
N PRO A 166 -12.21 -9.39 8.89
CA PRO A 166 -11.06 -9.24 9.78
C PRO A 166 -9.82 -10.01 9.32
N ASP A 167 -10.04 -11.18 8.74
CA ASP A 167 -9.01 -12.05 8.19
C ASP A 167 -9.23 -12.21 6.69
N ILE A 168 -8.17 -11.97 5.90
CA ILE A 168 -8.22 -12.10 4.45
C ILE A 168 -6.93 -12.67 3.89
N TRP A 169 -7.05 -13.39 2.79
CA TRP A 169 -5.94 -13.90 1.99
C TRP A 169 -5.91 -13.18 0.66
N VAL A 170 -4.76 -12.63 0.33
CA VAL A 170 -4.54 -11.87 -0.91
C VAL A 170 -3.67 -12.69 -1.85
N SER A 171 -4.17 -12.97 -3.04
CA SER A 171 -3.44 -13.62 -4.12
C SER A 171 -3.13 -12.60 -5.20
N LEU A 172 -1.84 -12.38 -5.44
CA LEU A 172 -1.39 -11.52 -6.54
C LEU A 172 -1.64 -12.21 -7.89
N PRO A 173 -1.80 -11.43 -8.97
CA PRO A 173 -1.90 -11.99 -10.31
C PRO A 173 -0.65 -12.81 -10.66
N GLU A 174 -0.85 -13.85 -11.47
CA GLU A 174 0.26 -14.55 -12.09
C GLU A 174 1.04 -13.59 -12.99
N VAL A 175 2.35 -13.65 -12.94
CA VAL A 175 3.23 -12.81 -13.74
C VAL A 175 4.10 -13.66 -14.66
N ALA A 176 4.47 -13.12 -15.81
CA ALA A 176 5.53 -13.67 -16.64
C ALA A 176 6.77 -12.80 -16.48
N VAL A 177 7.86 -13.36 -15.97
CA VAL A 177 9.16 -12.71 -15.85
C VAL A 177 10.05 -13.24 -16.97
N ASN A 178 10.43 -12.38 -17.91
CA ASN A 178 11.19 -12.77 -19.12
C ASN A 178 10.54 -13.95 -19.87
N GLY A 179 9.21 -13.99 -19.89
CA GLY A 179 8.41 -15.04 -20.52
C GLY A 179 8.13 -16.27 -19.64
N ALA A 180 8.85 -16.49 -18.56
CA ALA A 180 8.61 -17.59 -17.62
C ALA A 180 7.51 -17.22 -16.60
N SER A 181 6.54 -18.11 -16.41
CA SER A 181 5.48 -17.92 -15.43
C SER A 181 6.02 -17.97 -14.00
N ALA A 182 5.53 -17.06 -13.16
CA ALA A 182 5.84 -17.02 -11.75
C ALA A 182 4.58 -16.62 -10.95
N ARG A 183 4.35 -17.31 -9.82
CA ARG A 183 3.28 -17.00 -8.86
C ARG A 183 3.88 -16.69 -7.51
N PHE A 184 3.37 -15.65 -6.88
CA PHE A 184 3.65 -15.35 -5.49
C PHE A 184 2.83 -16.25 -4.57
N PRO A 185 3.31 -16.55 -3.35
CA PRO A 185 2.47 -17.19 -2.34
C PRO A 185 1.30 -16.28 -1.97
N GLU A 186 0.24 -16.87 -1.45
CA GLU A 186 -0.84 -16.11 -0.84
C GLU A 186 -0.32 -15.37 0.41
N ILE A 187 -0.89 -14.20 0.65
CA ILE A 187 -0.54 -13.34 1.76
C ILE A 187 -1.73 -13.28 2.71
N HIS A 188 -1.53 -13.69 3.94
CA HIS A 188 -2.53 -13.53 5.00
C HIS A 188 -2.40 -12.16 5.63
N PHE A 189 -3.52 -11.43 5.71
CA PHE A 189 -3.66 -10.16 6.41
C PHE A 189 -4.71 -10.28 7.50
N GLN A 190 -4.39 -9.76 8.67
CA GLN A 190 -5.29 -9.66 9.81
C GLN A 190 -5.58 -8.20 10.12
N ARG A 191 -6.83 -7.90 10.44
CA ARG A 191 -7.24 -6.56 10.86
C ARG A 191 -6.93 -6.37 12.33
N GLU A 192 -6.01 -5.47 12.62
CA GLU A 192 -5.59 -5.10 13.96
C GLU A 192 -6.19 -3.75 14.35
N PHE A 193 -6.56 -3.62 15.63
CA PHE A 193 -6.90 -2.34 16.21
C PHE A 193 -5.65 -1.69 16.77
N ALA A 194 -5.36 -0.48 16.34
CA ALA A 194 -4.20 0.24 16.78
C ALA A 194 -4.55 1.69 17.14
N ILE A 195 -3.74 2.28 18.00
CA ILE A 195 -3.82 3.70 18.33
C ILE A 195 -2.78 4.41 17.50
N GLY A 196 -3.23 4.99 16.39
CA GLY A 196 -2.35 5.72 15.47
C GLY A 196 -1.86 7.02 16.07
N ARG A 197 -0.59 7.36 15.87
CA ARG A 197 0.01 8.63 16.23
C ARG A 197 0.28 9.41 14.94
N GLY A 198 -0.62 10.34 14.62
CA GLY A 198 -0.42 11.22 13.46
C GLY A 198 0.72 12.20 13.71
N PHE A 199 1.75 12.14 12.90
CA PHE A 199 2.77 13.19 12.82
C PHE A 199 2.45 14.09 11.61
N PHE A 200 2.31 15.40 11.84
CA PHE A 200 1.99 16.34 10.77
C PHE A 200 3.16 16.62 9.80
N ASN A 201 4.34 16.07 10.04
CA ASN A 201 5.57 16.35 9.29
C ASN A 201 6.25 15.06 8.77
N CYS A 202 5.49 14.14 8.20
CA CYS A 202 6.03 13.10 7.34
C CYS A 202 5.88 13.47 5.81
#